data_4c51b5cd70279fa63e5a3c6a8b571c8d
#
_entry.id   4c51b5cd70279fa63e5a3c6a8b571c8d
#
_cell.length_a   1.000
_cell.length_b   1.000
_cell.length_c   1.000
_cell.angle_alpha   90.00
_cell.angle_beta   90.00
_cell.angle_gamma   90.00
#
_symmetry.space_group_name_H-M   'P 1'
#
loop_
_entity.id
_entity.type
_entity.pdbx_description
1 polymer ?
#
loop_
_entity_poly.entity_id
_entity_poly.type
_entity_poly.pdbx_seq_one_letter_code
_entity_poly.pdbx_strand_id
1 'polypeptide(L)'
;MGGGTGAGAIPMSEMWSSKTGRPSSEWFAFAISILTIANIIAILAGAFLKKLGEKNPSLTGNGDLVIDDSKEVVKDKEVEVKAELVDTAAAFMTTGILFSAAHILGEVWESFEFPFEIHRLAFLIILTMFLNIAGVVPERLKAGAKRMQTFFSKHTIWILMAAVGFTTDVNEIINALSLANILIAFAIVMGAVISIMLLSKKMKFYPVEAAITAGLCMANRGGAGDVAVLGAADRMELMSFAQISSRIGGAMMLILGSVLFGIFA
;
A
#
# COMPACT_ATOMS: atom_id res chain seq x y z
N MET A 1 10.35 7.00 -1.88
CA MET A 1 9.69 7.55 -0.69
C MET A 1 8.56 6.62 -0.27
N GLY A 2 8.89 5.41 0.12
CA GLY A 2 7.94 4.49 0.69
C GLY A 2 7.24 5.11 1.92
N GLY A 3 5.97 4.79 2.14
CA GLY A 3 5.17 5.42 3.19
C GLY A 3 4.37 6.65 2.76
N GLY A 4 4.50 7.11 1.52
CA GLY A 4 3.72 8.21 0.95
C GLY A 4 4.08 9.59 1.52
N THR A 5 3.15 10.52 1.49
CA THR A 5 3.39 11.92 1.90
C THR A 5 3.69 12.03 3.40
N GLY A 6 2.84 11.44 4.25
CA GLY A 6 2.92 11.61 5.72
C GLY A 6 4.10 10.85 6.34
N ALA A 7 4.16 9.54 6.12
CA ALA A 7 5.16 8.68 6.74
C ALA A 7 6.49 8.60 5.95
N GLY A 8 6.55 9.16 4.76
CA GLY A 8 7.75 9.14 3.91
C GLY A 8 8.31 10.52 3.66
N ALA A 9 7.57 11.38 2.94
CA ALA A 9 8.09 12.66 2.45
C ALA A 9 8.38 13.65 3.58
N ILE A 10 7.50 13.78 4.57
CA ILE A 10 7.69 14.72 5.69
C ILE A 10 8.94 14.38 6.51
N PRO A 11 9.08 13.18 7.08
CA PRO A 11 10.26 12.85 7.87
C PRO A 11 11.57 12.94 7.07
N MET A 12 11.53 12.53 5.80
CA MET A 12 12.70 12.60 4.94
C MET A 12 13.11 14.03 4.63
N SER A 13 12.14 14.94 4.41
CA SER A 13 12.44 16.37 4.16
C SER A 13 13.05 17.06 5.39
N GLU A 14 12.60 16.72 6.58
CA GLU A 14 13.18 17.22 7.83
C GLU A 14 14.60 16.70 8.05
N MET A 15 14.81 15.40 7.80
CA MET A 15 16.13 14.78 7.89
C MET A 15 17.12 15.40 6.90
N TRP A 16 16.72 15.66 5.68
CA TRP A 16 17.57 16.29 4.68
C TRP A 16 17.83 17.75 5.01
N SER A 17 16.84 18.46 5.53
CA SER A 17 16.99 19.84 6.00
C SER A 17 18.06 19.94 7.09
N SER A 18 18.02 19.07 8.09
CA SER A 18 19.00 19.06 9.19
C SER A 18 20.43 18.77 8.73
N LYS A 19 20.59 18.02 7.64
CA LYS A 19 21.91 17.63 7.09
C LYS A 19 22.46 18.64 6.09
N THR A 20 21.59 19.25 5.28
CA THR A 20 22.00 20.14 4.18
C THR A 20 21.95 21.63 4.54
N GLY A 21 21.30 21.98 5.65
CA GLY A 21 21.04 23.38 6.04
C GLY A 21 20.00 24.11 5.17
N ARG A 22 19.40 23.42 4.19
CA ARG A 22 18.32 23.99 3.37
C ARG A 22 16.97 23.86 4.06
N PRO A 23 16.00 24.75 3.82
CA PRO A 23 14.66 24.66 4.40
C PRO A 23 13.98 23.33 4.09
N SER A 24 13.32 22.72 5.08
CA SER A 24 12.57 21.47 4.89
C SER A 24 11.44 21.61 3.86
N SER A 25 10.89 22.80 3.69
CA SER A 25 9.88 23.11 2.68
C SER A 25 10.35 22.89 1.24
N GLU A 26 11.61 23.20 0.92
CA GLU A 26 12.19 22.94 -0.41
C GLU A 26 12.29 21.44 -0.69
N TRP A 27 12.79 20.67 0.27
CA TRP A 27 12.89 19.23 0.18
C TRP A 27 11.53 18.56 0.10
N PHE A 28 10.56 19.09 0.86
CA PHE A 28 9.20 18.61 0.82
C PHE A 28 8.53 18.86 -0.54
N ALA A 29 8.67 20.08 -1.08
CA ALA A 29 8.15 20.42 -2.40
C ALA A 29 8.75 19.51 -3.51
N PHE A 30 10.06 19.28 -3.46
CA PHE A 30 10.73 18.34 -4.36
C PHE A 30 10.17 16.92 -4.23
N ALA A 31 10.04 16.42 -2.99
CA ALA A 31 9.50 15.11 -2.71
C ALA A 31 8.06 14.92 -3.22
N ILE A 32 7.18 15.90 -2.96
CA ILE A 32 5.79 15.88 -3.41
C ILE A 32 5.70 15.90 -4.94
N SER A 33 6.53 16.70 -5.59
CA SER A 33 6.60 16.75 -7.06
C SER A 33 6.87 15.37 -7.66
N ILE A 34 7.91 14.68 -7.18
CA ILE A 34 8.25 13.33 -7.66
C ILE A 34 7.17 12.32 -7.29
N LEU A 35 6.61 12.38 -6.07
CA LEU A 35 5.53 11.49 -5.64
C LEU A 35 4.28 11.63 -6.51
N THR A 36 3.95 12.86 -6.91
CA THR A 36 2.76 13.12 -7.76
C THR A 36 2.94 12.47 -9.13
N ILE A 37 4.09 12.65 -9.77
CA ILE A 37 4.40 12.02 -11.06
C ILE A 37 4.47 10.50 -10.92
N ALA A 38 5.17 10.02 -9.90
CA ALA A 38 5.32 8.59 -9.64
C ALA A 38 3.95 7.90 -9.41
N ASN A 39 3.02 8.59 -8.74
CA ASN A 39 1.66 8.08 -8.54
C ASN A 39 0.92 7.89 -9.87
N ILE A 40 1.01 8.84 -10.78
CA ILE A 40 0.40 8.73 -12.11
C ILE A 40 1.02 7.56 -12.89
N ILE A 41 2.36 7.49 -12.91
CA ILE A 41 3.08 6.40 -13.58
C ILE A 41 2.72 5.05 -12.95
N ALA A 42 2.61 4.96 -11.63
CA ALA A 42 2.25 3.73 -10.93
C ALA A 42 0.82 3.26 -11.27
N ILE A 43 -0.15 4.17 -11.40
CA ILE A 43 -1.53 3.84 -11.82
C ILE A 43 -1.53 3.26 -13.25
N LEU A 44 -0.83 3.92 -14.18
CA LEU A 44 -0.71 3.45 -15.56
C LEU A 44 0.02 2.11 -15.64
N ALA A 45 1.10 1.95 -14.86
CA ALA A 45 1.84 0.69 -14.77
C ALA A 45 0.98 -0.44 -14.16
N GLY A 46 0.11 -0.15 -13.20
CA GLY A 46 -0.87 -1.10 -12.65
C GLY A 46 -1.80 -1.66 -13.72
N ALA A 47 -2.38 -0.79 -14.54
CA ALA A 47 -3.21 -1.20 -15.67
C ALA A 47 -2.41 -1.99 -16.73
N PHE A 48 -1.14 -1.64 -16.96
CA PHE A 48 -0.25 -2.38 -17.85
C PHE A 48 0.08 -3.77 -17.31
N LEU A 49 0.41 -3.89 -16.02
CA LEU A 49 0.70 -5.17 -15.36
C LEU A 49 -0.52 -6.10 -15.37
N LYS A 50 -1.74 -5.57 -15.22
CA LYS A 50 -2.97 -6.34 -15.42
C LYS A 50 -2.99 -6.99 -16.80
N LYS A 51 -2.82 -6.20 -17.86
CA LYS A 51 -2.79 -6.72 -19.24
C LYS A 51 -1.65 -7.71 -19.47
N LEU A 52 -0.50 -7.50 -18.84
CA LEU A 52 0.62 -8.43 -18.89
C LEU A 52 0.26 -9.78 -18.26
N GLY A 53 -0.43 -9.77 -17.12
CA GLY A 53 -0.94 -10.97 -16.46
C GLY A 53 -1.98 -11.72 -17.30
N GLU A 54 -2.92 -10.99 -17.89
CA GLU A 54 -3.92 -11.57 -18.81
C GLU A 54 -3.27 -12.27 -20.01
N LYS A 55 -2.17 -11.70 -20.53
CA LYS A 55 -1.41 -12.27 -21.65
C LYS A 55 -0.53 -13.45 -21.24
N ASN A 56 -0.06 -13.47 -20.01
CA ASN A 56 0.85 -14.48 -19.46
C ASN A 56 0.33 -15.04 -18.13
N PRO A 57 -0.57 -16.02 -18.15
CA PRO A 57 -1.19 -16.56 -16.94
C PRO A 57 -0.20 -17.14 -15.92
N SER A 58 1.01 -17.51 -16.35
CA SER A 58 2.08 -18.00 -15.45
C SER A 58 2.70 -16.91 -14.56
N LEU A 59 2.43 -15.64 -14.85
CA LEU A 59 2.96 -14.51 -14.09
C LEU A 59 1.95 -13.93 -13.09
N THR A 60 0.70 -14.37 -13.14
CA THR A 60 -0.39 -13.83 -12.34
C THR A 60 -1.16 -14.92 -11.61
N GLY A 61 -1.53 -14.65 -10.35
CA GLY A 61 -2.47 -15.45 -9.57
C GLY A 61 -3.91 -14.93 -9.62
N ASN A 62 -4.19 -13.93 -10.48
CA ASN A 62 -5.51 -13.30 -10.59
C ASN A 62 -6.08 -12.84 -9.23
N GLY A 63 -5.22 -12.22 -8.40
CA GLY A 63 -5.55 -11.77 -7.06
C GLY A 63 -4.96 -12.62 -5.94
N ASP A 64 -4.47 -13.80 -6.24
CA ASP A 64 -3.67 -14.59 -5.30
C ASP A 64 -2.22 -14.12 -5.34
N LEU A 65 -1.67 -13.74 -4.17
CA LEU A 65 -0.29 -13.27 -4.08
C LEU A 65 0.72 -14.41 -4.08
N VAL A 66 0.40 -15.52 -3.41
CA VAL A 66 1.30 -16.65 -3.15
C VAL A 66 1.08 -17.75 -4.17
N ILE A 67 2.18 -18.26 -4.74
CA ILE A 67 2.16 -19.48 -5.54
C ILE A 67 2.07 -20.64 -4.56
N ASP A 68 0.91 -21.21 -4.41
CA ASP A 68 0.67 -22.36 -3.54
C ASP A 68 0.63 -23.62 -4.38
N ASP A 69 1.76 -24.34 -4.39
CA ASP A 69 1.88 -25.65 -5.05
C ASP A 69 0.98 -26.72 -4.38
N SER A 70 0.44 -26.42 -3.18
CA SER A 70 -0.46 -27.31 -2.44
C SER A 70 -1.94 -27.12 -2.79
N LYS A 71 -2.30 -26.08 -3.52
CA LYS A 71 -3.71 -25.85 -3.95
C LYS A 71 -4.25 -26.93 -4.91
N GLU A 72 -3.42 -27.76 -5.50
CA GLU A 72 -3.89 -28.96 -6.23
C GLU A 72 -4.44 -30.05 -5.30
N VAL A 73 -4.06 -30.05 -4.01
CA VAL A 73 -4.43 -31.13 -3.07
C VAL A 73 -5.54 -30.70 -2.08
N VAL A 74 -5.65 -29.40 -1.80
CA VAL A 74 -6.67 -28.90 -0.87
C VAL A 74 -7.44 -27.78 -1.55
N LYS A 75 -8.30 -28.11 -2.49
CA LYS A 75 -9.60 -27.45 -2.53
C LYS A 75 -10.34 -27.94 -1.28
N ASP A 76 -9.87 -27.55 -0.10
CA ASP A 76 -10.78 -27.45 1.00
C ASP A 76 -11.93 -26.63 0.45
N LYS A 77 -13.08 -27.26 0.37
CA LYS A 77 -14.34 -26.59 0.20
C LYS A 77 -14.40 -25.60 1.38
N GLU A 78 -13.84 -24.38 1.19
CA GLU A 78 -14.30 -23.27 1.99
C GLU A 78 -15.80 -23.41 1.89
N VAL A 79 -16.42 -23.86 2.95
CA VAL A 79 -17.87 -23.86 3.08
C VAL A 79 -18.19 -22.39 2.91
N GLU A 80 -18.67 -22.02 1.72
CA GLU A 80 -18.95 -20.64 1.35
C GLU A 80 -20.10 -20.21 2.26
N VAL A 81 -19.75 -19.77 3.47
CA VAL A 81 -20.69 -19.26 4.44
C VAL A 81 -21.28 -18.02 3.81
N LYS A 82 -22.51 -18.13 3.32
CA LYS A 82 -23.24 -16.98 2.77
C LYS A 82 -23.43 -15.96 3.89
N ALA A 83 -22.70 -14.86 3.80
CA ALA A 83 -22.84 -13.78 4.76
C ALA A 83 -24.23 -13.15 4.66
N GLU A 84 -24.91 -13.07 5.76
CA GLU A 84 -26.16 -12.33 5.92
C GLU A 84 -25.88 -10.83 6.16
N LEU A 85 -26.92 -10.01 6.14
CA LEU A 85 -26.77 -8.57 6.42
C LEU A 85 -26.27 -8.33 7.85
N VAL A 86 -26.72 -9.16 8.79
CA VAL A 86 -26.29 -9.12 10.20
C VAL A 86 -24.79 -9.38 10.33
N ASP A 87 -24.25 -10.36 9.60
CA ASP A 87 -22.80 -10.66 9.60
C ASP A 87 -21.98 -9.48 9.05
N THR A 88 -22.51 -8.80 8.02
CA THR A 88 -21.89 -7.60 7.44
C THR A 88 -21.93 -6.43 8.43
N ALA A 89 -23.04 -6.23 9.13
CA ALA A 89 -23.15 -5.21 10.16
C ALA A 89 -22.23 -5.50 11.35
N ALA A 90 -22.15 -6.76 11.80
CA ALA A 90 -21.23 -7.19 12.84
C ALA A 90 -19.76 -6.95 12.44
N ALA A 91 -19.40 -7.25 11.18
CA ALA A 91 -18.07 -6.98 10.66
C ALA A 91 -17.76 -5.48 10.63
N PHE A 92 -18.71 -4.64 10.24
CA PHE A 92 -18.55 -3.18 10.25
C PHE A 92 -18.31 -2.66 11.67
N MET A 93 -19.12 -3.09 12.64
CA MET A 93 -18.95 -2.71 14.05
C MET A 93 -17.60 -3.19 14.61
N THR A 94 -17.22 -4.44 14.33
CA THR A 94 -15.93 -4.99 14.74
C THR A 94 -14.77 -4.20 14.16
N THR A 95 -14.86 -3.80 12.89
CA THR A 95 -13.84 -2.95 12.25
C THR A 95 -13.74 -1.60 12.96
N GLY A 96 -14.85 -0.98 13.34
CA GLY A 96 -14.86 0.26 14.12
C GLY A 96 -14.21 0.11 15.49
N ILE A 97 -14.50 -0.97 16.20
CA ILE A 97 -13.90 -1.28 17.50
C ILE A 97 -12.38 -1.47 17.36
N LEU A 98 -11.94 -2.26 16.38
CA LEU A 98 -10.52 -2.50 16.14
C LEU A 98 -9.79 -1.24 15.70
N PHE A 99 -10.42 -0.38 14.91
CA PHE A 99 -9.88 0.91 14.53
C PHE A 99 -9.70 1.83 15.75
N SER A 100 -10.68 1.90 16.63
CA SER A 100 -10.59 2.66 17.88
C SER A 100 -9.51 2.11 18.81
N ALA A 101 -9.42 0.79 18.96
CA ALA A 101 -8.37 0.14 19.74
C ALA A 101 -6.97 0.42 19.16
N ALA A 102 -6.81 0.36 17.84
CA ALA A 102 -5.56 0.69 17.17
C ALA A 102 -5.17 2.16 17.36
N HIS A 103 -6.14 3.06 17.41
CA HIS A 103 -5.92 4.48 17.68
C HIS A 103 -5.39 4.70 19.10
N ILE A 104 -6.02 4.08 20.10
CA ILE A 104 -5.57 4.13 21.50
C ILE A 104 -4.16 3.54 21.64
N LEU A 105 -3.89 2.39 21.00
CA LEU A 105 -2.55 1.80 21.03
C LEU A 105 -1.49 2.72 20.39
N GLY A 106 -1.86 3.43 19.33
CA GLY A 106 -0.98 4.44 18.72
C GLY A 106 -0.66 5.58 19.67
N GLU A 107 -1.66 6.13 20.36
CA GLU A 107 -1.47 7.19 21.36
C GLU A 107 -0.60 6.71 22.56
N VAL A 108 -0.86 5.50 23.02
CA VAL A 108 -0.04 4.89 24.09
C VAL A 108 1.41 4.69 23.61
N TRP A 109 1.60 4.26 22.35
CA TRP A 109 2.94 4.11 21.77
C TRP A 109 3.68 5.45 21.68
N GLU A 110 3.03 6.49 21.24
CA GLU A 110 3.58 7.85 21.17
C GLU A 110 3.99 8.36 22.56
N SER A 111 3.26 7.99 23.63
CA SER A 111 3.58 8.40 25.00
C SER A 111 4.87 7.77 25.58
N PHE A 112 5.37 6.68 24.98
CA PHE A 112 6.63 6.05 25.40
C PHE A 112 7.88 6.66 24.76
N GLU A 113 7.75 7.67 23.88
CA GLU A 113 8.86 8.38 23.22
C GLU A 113 9.91 7.43 22.58
N PHE A 114 9.46 6.33 21.98
CA PHE A 114 10.37 5.44 21.26
C PHE A 114 11.05 6.15 20.07
N PRO A 115 12.28 5.78 19.70
CA PRO A 115 13.04 6.42 18.61
C PRO A 115 12.46 6.15 17.22
N PHE A 116 11.33 5.46 17.10
CA PHE A 116 10.64 5.17 15.85
C PHE A 116 9.12 5.27 16.04
N GLU A 117 8.49 5.92 15.10
CA GLU A 117 7.04 6.10 15.05
C GLU A 117 6.37 4.92 14.33
N ILE A 118 5.40 4.30 15.00
CA ILE A 118 4.54 3.30 14.39
C ILE A 118 3.19 3.94 14.07
N HIS A 119 2.84 3.97 12.80
CA HIS A 119 1.57 4.54 12.38
C HIS A 119 0.38 3.74 12.93
N ARG A 120 -0.67 4.43 13.37
CA ARG A 120 -1.88 3.83 14.00
C ARG A 120 -2.51 2.70 13.17
N LEU A 121 -2.51 2.81 11.84
CA LEU A 121 -2.99 1.73 10.98
C LEU A 121 -2.13 0.45 11.03
N ALA A 122 -0.86 0.54 11.43
CA ALA A 122 -0.04 -0.65 11.62
C ALA A 122 -0.53 -1.45 12.83
N PHE A 123 -0.93 -0.79 13.92
CA PHE A 123 -1.57 -1.47 15.05
C PHE A 123 -2.89 -2.15 14.67
N LEU A 124 -3.69 -1.54 13.78
CA LEU A 124 -4.90 -2.17 13.25
C LEU A 124 -4.58 -3.48 12.52
N ILE A 125 -3.54 -3.47 11.69
CA ILE A 125 -3.10 -4.67 10.95
C ILE A 125 -2.59 -5.73 11.92
N ILE A 126 -1.75 -5.35 12.89
CA ILE A 126 -1.22 -6.26 13.91
C ILE A 126 -2.35 -6.89 14.73
N LEU A 127 -3.32 -6.09 15.19
CA LEU A 127 -4.48 -6.56 15.95
C LEU A 127 -5.32 -7.56 15.13
N THR A 128 -5.65 -7.20 13.89
CA THR A 128 -6.45 -8.08 13.02
C THR A 128 -5.72 -9.37 12.71
N MET A 129 -4.41 -9.31 12.45
CA MET A 129 -3.58 -10.48 12.21
C MET A 129 -3.51 -11.38 13.46
N PHE A 130 -3.28 -10.79 14.63
CA PHE A 130 -3.23 -11.53 15.89
C PHE A 130 -4.55 -12.25 16.20
N LEU A 131 -5.70 -11.55 16.07
CA LEU A 131 -7.01 -12.15 16.29
C LEU A 131 -7.32 -13.29 15.29
N ASN A 132 -6.85 -13.15 14.05
CA ASN A 132 -7.05 -14.18 13.05
C ASN A 132 -6.16 -15.41 13.31
N ILE A 133 -4.90 -15.22 13.70
CA ILE A 133 -3.98 -16.32 14.09
C ILE A 133 -4.48 -17.01 15.35
N ALA A 134 -4.99 -16.26 16.33
CA ALA A 134 -5.56 -16.80 17.56
C ALA A 134 -6.86 -17.59 17.32
N GLY A 135 -7.41 -17.61 16.11
CA GLY A 135 -8.64 -18.33 15.78
C GLY A 135 -9.91 -17.80 16.46
N VAL A 136 -9.85 -16.59 17.02
CA VAL A 136 -10.97 -15.99 17.76
C VAL A 136 -12.05 -15.43 16.83
N VAL A 137 -11.71 -15.18 15.55
CA VAL A 137 -12.62 -14.58 14.58
C VAL A 137 -13.54 -15.65 13.96
N PRO A 138 -14.86 -15.61 14.22
CA PRO A 138 -15.82 -16.56 13.66
C PRO A 138 -15.87 -16.48 12.11
N GLU A 139 -16.07 -17.62 11.44
CA GLU A 139 -16.15 -17.69 9.99
C GLU A 139 -17.26 -16.81 9.39
N ARG A 140 -18.40 -16.68 10.08
CA ARG A 140 -19.47 -15.75 9.68
C ARG A 140 -18.99 -14.29 9.68
N LEU A 141 -18.18 -13.89 10.65
CA LEU A 141 -17.62 -12.54 10.72
C LEU A 141 -16.62 -12.30 9.58
N LYS A 142 -15.79 -13.29 9.25
CA LYS A 142 -14.89 -13.24 8.09
C LYS A 142 -15.69 -13.11 6.78
N ALA A 143 -16.76 -13.88 6.63
CA ALA A 143 -17.65 -13.79 5.47
C ALA A 143 -18.34 -12.42 5.38
N GLY A 144 -18.79 -11.85 6.50
CA GLY A 144 -19.33 -10.49 6.59
C GLY A 144 -18.31 -9.43 6.20
N ALA A 145 -17.07 -9.55 6.67
CA ALA A 145 -15.96 -8.65 6.31
C ALA A 145 -15.62 -8.74 4.81
N LYS A 146 -15.59 -9.94 4.24
CA LYS A 146 -15.36 -10.15 2.79
C LYS A 146 -16.48 -9.51 1.95
N ARG A 147 -17.73 -9.64 2.38
CA ARG A 147 -18.88 -8.98 1.73
C ARG A 147 -18.76 -7.45 1.80
N MET A 148 -18.43 -6.90 2.96
CA MET A 148 -18.19 -5.47 3.15
C MET A 148 -17.05 -4.98 2.27
N GLN A 149 -15.92 -5.66 2.24
CA GLN A 149 -14.79 -5.36 1.36
C GLN A 149 -15.22 -5.33 -0.10
N THR A 150 -15.95 -6.36 -0.55
CA THR A 150 -16.45 -6.44 -1.94
C THR A 150 -17.36 -5.27 -2.28
N PHE A 151 -18.25 -4.87 -1.36
CA PHE A 151 -19.14 -3.72 -1.55
C PHE A 151 -18.31 -2.43 -1.74
N PHE A 152 -17.39 -2.14 -0.83
CA PHE A 152 -16.57 -0.93 -0.92
C PHE A 152 -15.66 -0.94 -2.16
N SER A 153 -15.06 -2.08 -2.49
CA SER A 153 -14.17 -2.21 -3.65
C SER A 153 -14.90 -2.08 -4.99
N LYS A 154 -16.15 -2.57 -5.09
CA LYS A 154 -16.89 -2.53 -6.37
C LYS A 154 -17.71 -1.27 -6.56
N HIS A 155 -18.29 -0.74 -5.48
CA HIS A 155 -19.28 0.34 -5.57
C HIS A 155 -18.71 1.70 -5.11
N THR A 156 -17.82 1.70 -4.12
CA THR A 156 -17.30 2.95 -3.54
C THR A 156 -16.01 3.39 -4.22
N ILE A 157 -15.33 2.50 -4.95
CA ILE A 157 -14.06 2.80 -5.63
C ILE A 157 -14.17 4.03 -6.55
N TRP A 158 -15.27 4.18 -7.28
CA TRP A 158 -15.49 5.30 -8.19
C TRP A 158 -15.59 6.64 -7.46
N ILE A 159 -16.21 6.65 -6.28
CA ILE A 159 -16.29 7.83 -5.43
C ILE A 159 -14.90 8.20 -4.92
N LEU A 160 -14.12 7.19 -4.49
CA LEU A 160 -12.74 7.39 -4.06
C LEU A 160 -11.85 7.91 -5.19
N MET A 161 -12.03 7.39 -6.41
CA MET A 161 -11.28 7.86 -7.59
C MET A 161 -11.62 9.32 -7.91
N ALA A 162 -12.89 9.69 -7.85
CA ALA A 162 -13.31 11.07 -8.03
C ALA A 162 -12.72 11.98 -6.93
N ALA A 163 -12.79 11.55 -5.66
CA ALA A 163 -12.20 12.31 -4.54
C ALA A 163 -10.69 12.51 -4.71
N VAL A 164 -9.95 11.49 -5.16
CA VAL A 164 -8.51 11.62 -5.49
C VAL A 164 -8.30 12.65 -6.58
N GLY A 165 -9.13 12.63 -7.63
CA GLY A 165 -9.08 13.62 -8.71
C GLY A 165 -9.31 15.05 -8.22
N PHE A 166 -10.30 15.27 -7.35
CA PHE A 166 -10.59 16.59 -6.77
C PHE A 166 -9.52 17.09 -5.78
N THR A 167 -8.84 16.19 -5.08
CA THR A 167 -7.78 16.55 -4.12
C THR A 167 -6.41 16.73 -4.77
N THR A 168 -6.27 16.41 -6.04
CA THR A 168 -5.01 16.58 -6.77
C THR A 168 -4.94 17.99 -7.34
N ASP A 169 -3.99 18.80 -6.87
CA ASP A 169 -3.78 20.14 -7.41
C ASP A 169 -3.09 20.07 -8.77
N VAL A 170 -3.77 20.58 -9.79
CA VAL A 170 -3.27 20.62 -11.17
C VAL A 170 -2.00 21.47 -11.28
N ASN A 171 -1.89 22.55 -10.47
CA ASN A 171 -0.70 23.39 -10.46
C ASN A 171 0.52 22.64 -9.88
N GLU A 172 0.32 21.82 -8.86
CA GLU A 172 1.40 20.94 -8.35
C GLU A 172 1.89 19.99 -9.45
N ILE A 173 0.96 19.43 -10.24
CA ILE A 173 1.31 18.56 -11.37
C ILE A 173 2.12 19.35 -12.42
N ILE A 174 1.64 20.52 -12.81
CA ILE A 174 2.31 21.36 -13.81
C ILE A 174 3.72 21.77 -13.35
N ASN A 175 3.86 22.22 -12.11
CA ASN A 175 5.15 22.60 -11.53
C ASN A 175 6.11 21.43 -11.38
N ALA A 176 5.57 20.24 -11.17
CA ALA A 176 6.33 19.00 -11.08
C ALA A 176 6.86 18.49 -12.44
N LEU A 177 6.27 18.92 -13.56
CA LEU A 177 6.57 18.44 -14.91
C LEU A 177 7.92 18.98 -15.45
N SER A 178 9.02 18.73 -14.72
CA SER A 178 10.35 18.84 -15.31
C SER A 178 10.78 17.48 -15.90
N LEU A 179 11.53 17.50 -16.99
CA LEU A 179 12.04 16.27 -17.60
C LEU A 179 12.84 15.43 -16.60
N ALA A 180 13.62 16.08 -15.75
CA ALA A 180 14.39 15.40 -14.71
C ALA A 180 13.49 14.69 -13.71
N ASN A 181 12.44 15.34 -13.21
CA ASN A 181 11.51 14.75 -12.26
C ASN A 181 10.73 13.57 -12.88
N ILE A 182 10.36 13.68 -14.15
CA ILE A 182 9.70 12.58 -14.88
C ILE A 182 10.63 11.37 -14.99
N LEU A 183 11.89 11.57 -15.37
CA LEU A 183 12.87 10.49 -15.50
C LEU A 183 13.17 9.85 -14.14
N ILE A 184 13.32 10.64 -13.08
CA ILE A 184 13.53 10.12 -11.72
C ILE A 184 12.31 9.30 -11.27
N ALA A 185 11.10 9.83 -11.40
CA ALA A 185 9.88 9.13 -11.03
C ALA A 185 9.70 7.82 -11.82
N PHE A 186 9.97 7.85 -13.14
CA PHE A 186 9.93 6.68 -13.99
C PHE A 186 10.96 5.63 -13.55
N ALA A 187 12.19 6.03 -13.29
CA ALA A 187 13.25 5.13 -12.83
C ALA A 187 12.91 4.48 -11.48
N ILE A 188 12.32 5.23 -10.55
CA ILE A 188 11.87 4.71 -9.24
C ILE A 188 10.78 3.66 -9.44
N VAL A 189 9.73 3.99 -10.19
CA VAL A 189 8.59 3.08 -10.39
C VAL A 189 9.01 1.83 -11.16
N MET A 190 9.74 1.99 -12.27
CA MET A 190 10.19 0.85 -13.07
C MET A 190 11.24 0.02 -12.33
N GLY A 191 12.13 0.65 -11.58
CA GLY A 191 13.08 -0.05 -10.72
C GLY A 191 12.39 -0.91 -9.67
N ALA A 192 11.35 -0.39 -9.02
CA ALA A 192 10.54 -1.14 -8.06
C ALA A 192 9.83 -2.32 -8.72
N VAL A 193 9.18 -2.12 -9.87
CA VAL A 193 8.49 -3.19 -10.62
C VAL A 193 9.45 -4.28 -11.04
N ILE A 194 10.56 -3.92 -11.71
CA ILE A 194 11.52 -4.88 -12.24
C ILE A 194 12.18 -5.69 -11.12
N SER A 195 12.63 -5.04 -10.05
CA SER A 195 13.29 -5.71 -8.93
C SER A 195 12.35 -6.70 -8.24
N ILE A 196 11.11 -6.31 -8.00
CA ILE A 196 10.13 -7.20 -7.38
C ILE A 196 9.76 -8.36 -8.32
N MET A 197 9.54 -8.12 -9.60
CA MET A 197 9.25 -9.19 -10.57
C MET A 197 10.38 -10.23 -10.64
N LEU A 198 11.63 -9.79 -10.56
CA LEU A 198 12.78 -10.70 -10.58
C LEU A 198 12.91 -11.53 -9.29
N LEU A 199 12.59 -10.94 -8.14
CA LEU A 199 12.72 -11.59 -6.83
C LEU A 199 11.49 -12.43 -6.46
N SER A 200 10.31 -12.08 -6.95
CA SER A 200 9.03 -12.68 -6.55
C SER A 200 8.98 -14.19 -6.72
N LYS A 201 9.49 -14.71 -7.84
CA LYS A 201 9.51 -16.16 -8.11
C LYS A 201 10.35 -16.93 -7.09
N LYS A 202 11.47 -16.35 -6.62
CA LYS A 202 12.32 -16.97 -5.59
C LYS A 202 11.60 -17.06 -4.24
N MET A 203 10.69 -16.11 -4.00
CA MET A 203 9.89 -16.03 -2.78
C MET A 203 8.54 -16.73 -2.90
N LYS A 204 8.29 -17.45 -4.00
CA LYS A 204 7.02 -18.13 -4.31
C LYS A 204 5.82 -17.18 -4.37
N PHE A 205 6.02 -15.98 -4.88
CA PHE A 205 4.96 -15.01 -5.17
C PHE A 205 4.71 -14.92 -6.67
N TYR A 206 3.47 -14.64 -7.05
CA TYR A 206 3.13 -14.30 -8.41
C TYR A 206 3.74 -12.95 -8.78
N PRO A 207 4.55 -12.86 -9.87
CA PRO A 207 5.29 -11.65 -10.21
C PRO A 207 4.44 -10.40 -10.41
N VAL A 208 3.28 -10.54 -11.04
CA VAL A 208 2.37 -9.41 -11.30
C VAL A 208 1.78 -8.88 -10.00
N GLU A 209 1.23 -9.75 -9.16
CA GLU A 209 0.63 -9.37 -7.89
C GLU A 209 1.67 -8.78 -6.92
N ALA A 210 2.85 -9.39 -6.86
CA ALA A 210 3.95 -8.86 -6.05
C ALA A 210 4.43 -7.48 -6.54
N ALA A 211 4.55 -7.29 -7.86
CA ALA A 211 4.95 -6.00 -8.43
C ALA A 211 3.90 -4.91 -8.19
N ILE A 212 2.61 -5.24 -8.24
CA ILE A 212 1.53 -4.30 -7.93
C ILE A 212 1.57 -3.93 -6.45
N THR A 213 1.63 -4.91 -5.53
CA THR A 213 1.55 -4.68 -4.08
C THR A 213 2.82 -4.07 -3.49
N ALA A 214 3.97 -4.74 -3.68
CA ALA A 214 5.23 -4.31 -3.07
C ALA A 214 6.03 -3.33 -3.94
N GLY A 215 5.78 -3.31 -5.26
CA GLY A 215 6.43 -2.38 -6.17
C GLY A 215 5.67 -1.07 -6.31
N LEU A 216 4.52 -1.10 -6.98
CA LEU A 216 3.78 0.11 -7.32
C LEU A 216 3.17 0.81 -6.10
N CYS A 217 2.60 0.05 -5.15
CA CYS A 217 2.02 0.64 -3.94
C CYS A 217 3.08 1.24 -3.00
N MET A 218 4.33 0.80 -3.05
CA MET A 218 5.43 1.48 -2.38
C MET A 218 5.93 2.73 -3.10
N ALA A 219 5.79 2.79 -4.41
CA ALA A 219 6.30 3.88 -5.25
C ALA A 219 5.29 5.01 -5.48
N ASN A 220 4.13 4.98 -4.85
CA ASN A 220 3.07 5.97 -4.98
C ASN A 220 2.93 6.90 -3.76
N ARG A 221 1.83 7.68 -3.69
CA ARG A 221 1.54 8.60 -2.57
C ARG A 221 1.11 7.91 -1.27
N GLY A 222 0.97 6.57 -1.26
CA GLY A 222 0.38 5.79 -0.17
C GLY A 222 -1.14 5.99 -0.05
N GLY A 223 -1.81 5.24 0.79
CA GLY A 223 -3.24 5.38 1.08
C GLY A 223 -4.14 5.45 -0.15
N ALA A 224 -4.55 6.65 -0.55
CA ALA A 224 -5.37 6.87 -1.75
C ALA A 224 -4.67 6.45 -3.05
N GLY A 225 -3.35 6.56 -3.11
CA GLY A 225 -2.53 6.07 -4.23
C GLY A 225 -2.59 4.55 -4.35
N ASP A 226 -2.55 3.82 -3.24
CA ASP A 226 -2.68 2.35 -3.24
C ASP A 226 -4.03 1.92 -3.81
N VAL A 227 -5.12 2.62 -3.40
CA VAL A 227 -6.47 2.38 -3.93
C VAL A 227 -6.50 2.61 -5.44
N ALA A 228 -5.87 3.68 -5.92
CA ALA A 228 -5.84 4.01 -7.35
C ALA A 228 -5.07 2.97 -8.17
N VAL A 229 -3.90 2.54 -7.69
CA VAL A 229 -3.08 1.51 -8.35
C VAL A 229 -3.79 0.16 -8.39
N LEU A 230 -4.31 -0.29 -7.23
CA LEU A 230 -5.02 -1.57 -7.14
C LEU A 230 -6.32 -1.55 -7.92
N GLY A 231 -7.03 -0.43 -7.94
CA GLY A 231 -8.23 -0.24 -8.75
C GLY A 231 -7.93 -0.31 -10.26
N ALA A 232 -6.86 0.35 -10.72
CA ALA A 232 -6.43 0.31 -12.12
C ALA A 232 -5.95 -1.10 -12.53
N ALA A 233 -5.35 -1.83 -11.59
CA ALA A 233 -4.92 -3.20 -11.80
C ALA A 233 -6.03 -4.24 -11.64
N ASP A 234 -7.24 -3.85 -11.15
CA ASP A 234 -8.34 -4.75 -10.80
C ASP A 234 -7.90 -5.83 -9.79
N ARG A 235 -7.21 -5.38 -8.72
CA ARG A 235 -6.59 -6.23 -7.67
C ARG A 235 -6.87 -5.67 -6.27
N MET A 236 -8.09 -5.18 -6.03
CA MET A 236 -8.48 -4.58 -4.74
C MET A 236 -8.41 -5.56 -3.57
N GLU A 237 -8.51 -6.86 -3.82
CA GLU A 237 -8.34 -7.93 -2.83
C GLU A 237 -6.94 -7.92 -2.20
N LEU A 238 -5.94 -7.37 -2.89
CA LEU A 238 -4.56 -7.26 -2.40
C LEU A 238 -4.30 -6.03 -1.52
N MET A 239 -5.33 -5.22 -1.21
CA MET A 239 -5.16 -3.97 -0.46
C MET A 239 -4.45 -4.17 0.88
N SER A 240 -4.75 -5.24 1.62
CA SER A 240 -4.11 -5.54 2.91
C SER A 240 -2.60 -5.75 2.75
N PHE A 241 -2.20 -6.51 1.74
CA PHE A 241 -0.78 -6.76 1.45
C PHE A 241 -0.07 -5.48 0.98
N ALA A 242 -0.72 -4.68 0.14
CA ALA A 242 -0.18 -3.41 -0.32
C ALA A 242 0.07 -2.44 0.85
N GLN A 243 -0.87 -2.36 1.79
CA GLN A 243 -0.70 -1.51 2.97
C GLN A 243 0.39 -1.99 3.91
N ILE A 244 0.51 -3.30 4.13
CA ILE A 244 1.59 -3.88 4.93
C ILE A 244 2.94 -3.55 4.28
N SER A 245 3.08 -3.81 2.97
CA SER A 245 4.33 -3.57 2.24
C SER A 245 4.71 -2.08 2.25
N SER A 246 3.77 -1.18 2.02
CA SER A 246 4.04 0.26 2.02
C SER A 246 4.39 0.81 3.41
N ARG A 247 3.81 0.27 4.49
CA ARG A 247 4.13 0.70 5.87
C ARG A 247 5.50 0.18 6.33
N ILE A 248 5.72 -1.13 6.23
CA ILE A 248 7.00 -1.74 6.64
C ILE A 248 8.12 -1.28 5.70
N GLY A 249 7.90 -1.37 4.40
CA GLY A 249 8.87 -0.93 3.41
C GLY A 249 9.17 0.56 3.49
N GLY A 250 8.17 1.40 3.78
CA GLY A 250 8.33 2.83 4.03
C GLY A 250 9.25 3.12 5.20
N ALA A 251 9.06 2.45 6.33
CA ALA A 251 9.93 2.57 7.50
C ALA A 251 11.37 2.12 7.17
N MET A 252 11.53 1.00 6.47
CA MET A 252 12.86 0.54 6.03
C MET A 252 13.54 1.55 5.09
N MET A 253 12.79 2.14 4.16
CA MET A 253 13.33 3.15 3.23
C MET A 253 13.73 4.43 3.94
N LEU A 254 13.06 4.84 5.02
CA LEU A 254 13.49 5.96 5.86
C LEU A 254 14.82 5.67 6.55
N ILE A 255 14.97 4.48 7.13
CA ILE A 255 16.22 4.04 7.78
C ILE A 255 17.36 4.02 6.75
N LEU A 256 17.14 3.35 5.61
CA LEU A 256 18.14 3.28 4.54
C LEU A 256 18.49 4.68 3.98
N GLY A 257 17.48 5.53 3.76
CA GLY A 257 17.67 6.90 3.30
C GLY A 257 18.50 7.73 4.30
N SER A 258 18.22 7.58 5.60
CA SER A 258 18.99 8.20 6.68
C SER A 258 20.47 7.80 6.65
N VAL A 259 20.75 6.51 6.51
CA VAL A 259 22.12 5.98 6.46
C VAL A 259 22.83 6.43 5.18
N LEU A 260 22.20 6.30 4.02
CA LEU A 260 22.78 6.71 2.74
C LEU A 260 23.09 8.21 2.73
N PHE A 261 22.17 9.04 3.20
CA PHE A 261 22.40 10.49 3.29
C PHE A 261 23.50 10.84 4.30
N GLY A 262 23.68 10.03 5.36
CA GLY A 262 24.77 10.19 6.31
C GLY A 262 26.15 9.88 5.72
N ILE A 263 26.19 9.05 4.64
CA ILE A 263 27.44 8.66 3.96
C ILE A 263 27.79 9.64 2.83
N PHE A 264 26.80 10.17 2.10
CA PHE A 264 26.99 10.96 0.89
C PHE A 264 26.79 12.47 1.07
N ALA A 265 26.29 12.93 2.20
CA ALA A 265 26.13 14.34 2.56
C ALA A 265 27.18 14.78 3.57
#